data_0f21434ba49f0219be1c019066d9f7a9
#
_entry.id   0f21434ba49f0219be1c019066d9f7a9
#
_cell.length_a   1.000
_cell.length_b   1.000
_cell.length_c   1.000
_cell.angle_alpha   90.00
_cell.angle_beta   90.00
_cell.angle_gamma   90.00
#
_symmetry.space_group_name_H-M   'P 1'
#
loop_
_entity.id
_entity.type
_entity.pdbx_description
1 polymer ?
#
loop_
_entity_poly.entity_id
_entity_poly.type
_entity_poly.pdbx_seq_one_letter_code
_entity_poly.pdbx_strand_id
1 'polypeptide(L)'
;MELSPQEIAKADPAYWAWLNQIQIDGRPFSKDGREYQIELMRPITQDGKIKHNEVIKKGSQTGATMGKAIEIAHGAIHNLYRGGITYFFPSKTAVESFSGARFKTLLKDNYESIGTFCNDINSVYARRIGMTNVNFRGCSGTTVIGGIEKDSNQVRSDPADWILLDERDMFDEIMANQVNQRLGNSTINRRSDMGTPKLPEDGIDLMYGKSDMRRWQIPCTNCRKHTCLETEFPQCIGLEDGKGFPICIHCGARIDRSAGLWVPDSPQKETVGYWCSQLLNPNRDLAHVLKEFDDPAEYGTSEAEFQRTVMGNAYARAEDVLRETEVLQCCTNDQMAYSHNGPCAMGFDVGYPMIHAVIGHRVGNDRYRIIRCARVNNWDDLHDLAQRYNVKVTVGDAMPESHKIREWAKTEAGSGNAVYPCYYSDSLKTFDKWSLDNIVTVNRTEIFDASHRMVTSPGRLLLPRKCNEVDIFFHQYCQTAKFLETDARGNSTYRYKKIGDKQDHYRSATNYFHLACKKVGIPKTEKQKKRETKQDTSYHL
;
A
#
# COMPACT_ATOMS: atom_id res chain seq x y z
N MET A 1 -23.20 30.38 29.97
CA MET A 1 -23.21 29.32 31.01
C MET A 1 -21.87 28.58 30.85
N GLU A 2 -20.99 28.68 31.84
CA GLU A 2 -19.72 27.94 31.82
C GLU A 2 -20.00 26.47 32.10
N LEU A 3 -19.43 25.58 31.29
CA LEU A 3 -19.55 24.12 31.48
C LEU A 3 -18.78 23.74 32.75
N SER A 4 -19.35 22.82 33.55
CA SER A 4 -18.65 22.24 34.68
C SER A 4 -17.49 21.33 34.20
N PRO A 5 -16.45 21.07 35.03
CA PRO A 5 -15.37 20.14 34.69
C PRO A 5 -15.87 18.75 34.26
N GLN A 6 -16.97 18.27 34.86
CA GLN A 6 -17.58 16.99 34.52
C GLN A 6 -18.26 17.00 33.15
N GLU A 7 -18.92 18.11 32.78
CA GLU A 7 -19.52 18.26 31.44
C GLU A 7 -18.44 18.34 30.36
N ILE A 8 -17.34 19.04 30.61
CA ILE A 8 -16.19 19.08 29.71
C ILE A 8 -15.59 17.67 29.57
N ALA A 9 -15.36 16.98 30.70
CA ALA A 9 -14.80 15.63 30.69
C ALA A 9 -15.68 14.64 29.94
N LYS A 10 -17.00 14.78 29.97
CA LYS A 10 -17.93 13.94 29.21
C LYS A 10 -17.83 14.16 27.70
N ALA A 11 -17.48 15.36 27.26
CA ALA A 11 -17.36 15.72 25.85
C ALA A 11 -15.95 15.50 25.27
N ASP A 12 -14.91 15.55 26.13
CA ASP A 12 -13.50 15.56 25.73
C ASP A 12 -12.72 14.40 26.36
N PRO A 13 -12.36 13.35 25.63
CA PRO A 13 -11.60 12.20 26.14
C PRO A 13 -10.24 12.58 26.72
N ALA A 14 -9.54 13.56 26.15
CA ALA A 14 -8.24 13.99 26.64
C ALA A 14 -8.36 14.75 27.97
N TYR A 15 -9.35 15.63 28.07
CA TYR A 15 -9.65 16.32 29.33
C TYR A 15 -10.12 15.34 30.41
N TRP A 16 -10.96 14.37 30.06
CA TRP A 16 -11.39 13.30 30.96
C TRP A 16 -10.20 12.50 31.49
N ALA A 17 -9.27 12.11 30.61
CA ALA A 17 -8.08 11.36 31.01
C ALA A 17 -7.19 12.15 31.96
N TRP A 18 -7.04 13.45 31.71
CA TRP A 18 -6.29 14.36 32.57
C TRP A 18 -6.99 14.57 33.94
N LEU A 19 -8.28 14.83 33.94
CA LEU A 19 -9.06 15.07 35.17
C LEU A 19 -9.07 13.86 36.10
N ASN A 20 -9.18 12.64 35.54
CA ASN A 20 -9.19 11.39 36.30
C ASN A 20 -7.78 10.79 36.48
N GLN A 21 -6.71 11.52 36.10
CA GLN A 21 -5.32 11.09 36.20
C GLN A 21 -5.08 9.67 35.67
N ILE A 22 -5.66 9.37 34.50
CA ILE A 22 -5.57 8.05 33.89
C ILE A 22 -4.10 7.63 33.74
N GLN A 23 -3.75 6.48 34.30
CA GLN A 23 -2.41 5.93 34.27
C GLN A 23 -2.14 5.25 32.90
N ILE A 24 -1.02 5.60 32.29
CA ILE A 24 -0.49 4.95 31.08
C ILE A 24 0.94 4.52 31.39
N ASP A 25 1.21 3.23 31.33
CA ASP A 25 2.52 2.66 31.65
C ASP A 25 3.06 3.16 33.01
N GLY A 26 2.19 3.18 34.03
CA GLY A 26 2.50 3.59 35.40
C GLY A 26 2.73 5.10 35.60
N ARG A 27 2.33 5.94 34.65
CA ARG A 27 2.43 7.42 34.73
C ARG A 27 1.07 8.05 34.45
N PRO A 28 0.70 9.12 35.18
CA PRO A 28 -0.55 9.82 34.91
C PRO A 28 -0.50 10.46 33.52
N PHE A 29 -1.64 10.43 32.84
CA PHE A 29 -1.79 11.11 31.55
C PHE A 29 -1.47 12.60 31.68
N SER A 30 -0.50 13.06 30.92
CA SER A 30 -0.16 14.48 30.76
C SER A 30 -0.24 14.86 29.29
N LYS A 31 -0.77 16.05 29.06
CA LYS A 31 -0.76 16.68 27.74
C LYS A 31 0.58 17.39 27.44
N ASP A 32 1.39 17.68 28.47
CA ASP A 32 2.57 18.51 28.36
C ASP A 32 3.62 17.90 27.41
N GLY A 33 3.92 18.64 26.36
CA GLY A 33 4.78 18.22 25.25
C GLY A 33 4.13 17.23 24.28
N ARG A 34 2.85 16.86 24.49
CA ARG A 34 2.11 15.90 23.67
C ARG A 34 0.79 16.46 23.14
N GLU A 35 0.72 17.77 23.00
CA GLU A 35 -0.47 18.52 22.58
C GLU A 35 -0.98 18.04 21.22
N TYR A 36 -0.09 17.58 20.34
CA TYR A 36 -0.46 17.00 19.06
C TYR A 36 -1.37 15.76 19.17
N GLN A 37 -1.32 15.03 20.30
CA GLN A 37 -2.14 13.83 20.51
C GLN A 37 -3.57 14.18 20.94
N ILE A 38 -3.81 15.37 21.50
CA ILE A 38 -5.11 15.73 22.09
C ILE A 38 -6.22 15.65 21.05
N GLU A 39 -6.02 16.27 19.88
CA GLU A 39 -7.03 16.24 18.84
C GLU A 39 -7.22 14.84 18.25
N LEU A 40 -6.18 14.01 18.21
CA LEU A 40 -6.29 12.61 17.74
C LEU A 40 -7.25 11.79 18.59
N MET A 41 -7.41 12.13 19.87
CA MET A 41 -8.30 11.45 20.83
C MET A 41 -9.73 11.98 20.83
N ARG A 42 -10.01 13.11 20.18
CA ARG A 42 -11.32 13.78 20.18
C ARG A 42 -12.18 13.29 19.02
N PRO A 43 -13.50 13.14 19.19
CA PRO A 43 -14.42 12.85 18.09
C PRO A 43 -14.67 14.05 17.15
N ILE A 44 -14.25 15.24 17.58
CA ILE A 44 -14.41 16.51 16.85
C ILE A 44 -13.06 17.21 16.80
N THR A 45 -12.72 17.79 15.67
CA THR A 45 -11.50 18.57 15.47
C THR A 45 -11.59 19.93 16.16
N GLN A 46 -10.47 20.62 16.31
CA GLN A 46 -10.45 21.96 16.93
C GLN A 46 -11.24 23.01 16.12
N ASP A 47 -11.30 22.87 14.81
CA ASP A 47 -12.11 23.69 13.91
C ASP A 47 -13.57 23.24 13.78
N GLY A 48 -14.01 22.29 14.64
CA GLY A 48 -15.42 21.88 14.80
C GLY A 48 -15.91 20.79 13.85
N LYS A 49 -15.03 20.15 13.10
CA LYS A 49 -15.40 19.08 12.16
C LYS A 49 -15.59 17.74 12.88
N ILE A 50 -16.71 17.05 12.64
CA ILE A 50 -16.99 15.73 13.19
C ILE A 50 -16.19 14.69 12.42
N LYS A 51 -15.50 13.79 13.13
CA LYS A 51 -14.67 12.72 12.56
C LYS A 51 -15.48 11.46 12.26
N HIS A 52 -16.30 11.50 11.23
CA HIS A 52 -16.94 10.28 10.72
C HIS A 52 -15.90 9.34 10.10
N ASN A 53 -15.00 9.87 9.27
CA ASN A 53 -13.86 9.16 8.73
C ASN A 53 -12.57 9.85 9.16
N GLU A 54 -11.68 9.09 9.77
CA GLU A 54 -10.41 9.57 10.30
C GLU A 54 -9.26 8.70 9.77
N VAL A 55 -8.18 9.33 9.35
CA VAL A 55 -6.96 8.70 8.86
C VAL A 55 -5.77 9.21 9.65
N ILE A 56 -4.99 8.34 10.26
CA ILE A 56 -3.78 8.70 11.01
C ILE A 56 -2.57 8.02 10.35
N LYS A 57 -1.91 8.74 9.46
CA LYS A 57 -0.61 8.37 8.90
C LYS A 57 0.46 8.67 9.93
N LYS A 58 1.15 7.65 10.44
CA LYS A 58 2.02 7.81 11.60
C LYS A 58 3.35 7.08 11.46
N GLY A 59 4.39 7.64 12.07
CA GLY A 59 5.57 6.89 12.46
C GLY A 59 5.28 5.96 13.64
N SER A 60 6.25 5.14 14.02
CA SER A 60 6.14 4.31 15.20
C SER A 60 6.23 5.15 16.49
N GLN A 61 5.69 4.66 17.60
CA GLN A 61 5.77 5.28 18.93
C GLN A 61 5.27 6.73 19.04
N THR A 62 4.32 7.13 18.19
CA THR A 62 3.68 8.45 18.25
C THR A 62 2.59 8.55 19.32
N GLY A 63 2.21 7.44 19.96
CA GLY A 63 1.17 7.38 21.00
C GLY A 63 -0.25 7.27 20.48
N ALA A 64 -0.48 7.29 19.17
CA ALA A 64 -1.83 7.26 18.57
C ALA A 64 -2.67 6.04 19.02
N THR A 65 -2.09 4.83 19.04
CA THR A 65 -2.78 3.60 19.47
C THR A 65 -3.29 3.69 20.92
N MET A 66 -2.48 4.23 21.84
CA MET A 66 -2.91 4.42 23.24
C MET A 66 -3.90 5.56 23.39
N GLY A 67 -3.76 6.62 22.59
CA GLY A 67 -4.77 7.68 22.51
C GLY A 67 -6.14 7.13 22.12
N LYS A 68 -6.20 6.22 21.14
CA LYS A 68 -7.44 5.53 20.75
C LYS A 68 -7.95 4.59 21.84
N ALA A 69 -7.07 3.93 22.61
CA ALA A 69 -7.49 3.12 23.75
C ALA A 69 -8.23 3.96 24.81
N ILE A 70 -7.73 5.17 25.10
CA ILE A 70 -8.38 6.12 26.03
C ILE A 70 -9.73 6.58 25.45
N GLU A 71 -9.77 6.96 24.18
CA GLU A 71 -11.00 7.38 23.51
C GLU A 71 -12.07 6.27 23.51
N ILE A 72 -11.66 5.01 23.27
CA ILE A 72 -12.54 3.83 23.38
C ILE A 72 -13.11 3.69 24.80
N ALA A 73 -12.25 3.73 25.81
CA ALA A 73 -12.67 3.61 27.22
C ALA A 73 -13.64 4.73 27.61
N HIS A 74 -13.30 5.98 27.27
CA HIS A 74 -14.16 7.15 27.50
C HIS A 74 -15.51 7.00 26.81
N GLY A 75 -15.51 6.70 25.49
CA GLY A 75 -16.74 6.57 24.71
C GLY A 75 -17.65 5.44 25.21
N ALA A 76 -17.04 4.33 25.66
CA ALA A 76 -17.76 3.20 26.23
C ALA A 76 -18.39 3.52 27.59
N ILE A 77 -17.65 4.16 28.52
CA ILE A 77 -18.17 4.58 29.84
C ILE A 77 -19.32 5.57 29.69
N HIS A 78 -19.20 6.51 28.78
CA HIS A 78 -20.22 7.53 28.53
C HIS A 78 -21.33 7.08 27.58
N ASN A 79 -21.33 5.80 27.14
CA ASN A 79 -22.33 5.19 26.25
C ASN A 79 -22.51 5.94 24.92
N LEU A 80 -21.43 6.47 24.36
CA LEU A 80 -21.44 7.21 23.10
C LEU A 80 -21.61 6.29 21.89
N TYR A 81 -21.25 5.00 22.01
CA TYR A 81 -21.27 4.00 20.93
C TYR A 81 -22.08 2.76 21.33
N ARG A 82 -23.39 2.93 21.47
CA ARG A 82 -24.29 1.85 21.96
C ARG A 82 -24.37 0.65 21.01
N GLY A 83 -24.19 0.87 19.71
CA GLY A 83 -24.10 -0.19 18.70
C GLY A 83 -22.78 -0.98 18.75
N GLY A 84 -21.83 -0.56 19.60
CA GLY A 84 -20.55 -1.23 19.81
C GLY A 84 -19.37 -0.54 19.12
N ILE A 85 -18.17 -0.96 19.57
CA ILE A 85 -16.88 -0.55 19.00
C ILE A 85 -16.15 -1.82 18.58
N THR A 86 -15.62 -1.86 17.34
CA THR A 86 -14.79 -2.98 16.90
C THR A 86 -13.44 -2.48 16.43
N TYR A 87 -12.38 -2.99 17.07
CA TYR A 87 -10.99 -2.66 16.77
C TYR A 87 -10.32 -3.84 16.07
N PHE A 88 -9.91 -3.62 14.83
CA PHE A 88 -9.28 -4.60 13.96
C PHE A 88 -7.77 -4.46 13.99
N PHE A 89 -7.07 -5.60 14.05
CA PHE A 89 -5.61 -5.74 13.99
C PHE A 89 -5.20 -6.70 12.88
N PRO A 90 -3.95 -6.64 12.37
CA PRO A 90 -3.51 -7.50 11.28
C PRO A 90 -3.51 -8.99 11.60
N SER A 91 -3.37 -9.35 12.88
CA SER A 91 -3.28 -10.76 13.31
C SER A 91 -3.86 -10.99 14.70
N LYS A 92 -4.11 -12.26 15.05
CA LYS A 92 -4.51 -12.66 16.41
C LYS A 92 -3.43 -12.31 17.44
N THR A 93 -2.15 -12.50 17.10
CA THR A 93 -1.02 -12.13 17.97
C THR A 93 -1.00 -10.63 18.26
N ALA A 94 -1.33 -9.79 17.27
CA ALA A 94 -1.45 -8.35 17.47
C ALA A 94 -2.61 -8.00 18.43
N VAL A 95 -3.75 -8.71 18.37
CA VAL A 95 -4.85 -8.58 19.33
C VAL A 95 -4.40 -8.97 20.73
N GLU A 96 -3.71 -10.09 20.89
CA GLU A 96 -3.21 -10.56 22.19
C GLU A 96 -2.22 -9.56 22.80
N SER A 97 -1.30 -9.02 22.00
CA SER A 97 -0.35 -8.00 22.41
C SER A 97 -1.04 -6.70 22.83
N PHE A 98 -2.03 -6.24 22.09
CA PHE A 98 -2.74 -5.00 22.42
C PHE A 98 -3.80 -5.23 23.51
N SER A 99 -4.82 -6.03 23.23
CA SER A 99 -5.97 -6.21 24.12
C SER A 99 -5.65 -7.06 25.35
N GLY A 100 -4.86 -8.14 25.16
CA GLY A 100 -4.46 -9.05 26.23
C GLY A 100 -3.40 -8.50 27.19
N ALA A 101 -2.57 -7.55 26.71
CA ALA A 101 -1.54 -6.93 27.54
C ALA A 101 -1.84 -5.44 27.76
N ARG A 102 -1.65 -4.58 26.77
CA ARG A 102 -1.68 -3.11 26.91
C ARG A 102 -3.04 -2.56 27.37
N PHE A 103 -4.13 -2.93 26.69
CA PHE A 103 -5.47 -2.49 27.07
C PHE A 103 -5.92 -3.08 28.42
N LYS A 104 -5.54 -4.33 28.70
CA LYS A 104 -5.76 -4.95 30.02
C LYS A 104 -5.04 -4.20 31.13
N THR A 105 -3.79 -3.78 30.90
CA THR A 105 -3.02 -2.96 31.86
C THR A 105 -3.70 -1.61 32.08
N LEU A 106 -4.13 -0.94 31.01
CA LEU A 106 -4.92 0.31 31.12
C LEU A 106 -6.14 0.15 32.03
N LEU A 107 -6.90 -0.96 31.88
CA LEU A 107 -8.08 -1.23 32.72
C LEU A 107 -7.71 -1.51 34.17
N LYS A 108 -6.61 -2.22 34.44
CA LYS A 108 -6.15 -2.59 35.80
C LYS A 108 -5.58 -1.40 36.54
N ASP A 109 -4.70 -0.63 35.88
CA ASP A 109 -4.02 0.52 36.48
C ASP A 109 -5.03 1.65 36.78
N ASN A 110 -6.18 1.64 36.10
CA ASN A 110 -7.26 2.61 36.26
C ASN A 110 -8.56 1.93 36.71
N TYR A 111 -8.45 1.00 37.68
CA TYR A 111 -9.59 0.16 38.07
C TYR A 111 -10.80 0.99 38.47
N GLU A 112 -10.64 1.97 39.35
CA GLU A 112 -11.74 2.83 39.84
C GLU A 112 -12.39 3.66 38.73
N SER A 113 -11.60 4.15 37.78
CA SER A 113 -12.08 5.04 36.74
C SER A 113 -12.61 4.30 35.50
N ILE A 114 -12.12 3.08 35.22
CA ILE A 114 -12.46 2.31 34.02
C ILE A 114 -12.81 0.85 34.37
N GLY A 115 -11.99 0.19 35.19
CA GLY A 115 -12.07 -1.24 35.42
C GLY A 115 -13.40 -1.68 36.06
N THR A 116 -13.96 -0.87 36.92
CA THR A 116 -15.27 -1.11 37.58
C THR A 116 -16.43 -1.15 36.58
N PHE A 117 -16.30 -0.51 35.43
CA PHE A 117 -17.30 -0.53 34.35
C PHE A 117 -17.14 -1.72 33.41
N CYS A 118 -16.03 -2.49 33.52
CA CYS A 118 -15.73 -3.61 32.65
C CYS A 118 -16.22 -4.93 33.21
N ASN A 119 -17.01 -5.69 32.46
CA ASN A 119 -17.54 -6.98 32.87
C ASN A 119 -16.46 -8.06 33.06
N ASP A 120 -15.44 -8.09 32.23
CA ASP A 120 -14.31 -9.02 32.30
C ASP A 120 -13.01 -8.37 31.76
N ILE A 121 -12.18 -7.93 32.69
CA ILE A 121 -10.88 -7.30 32.39
C ILE A 121 -9.90 -8.29 31.73
N ASN A 122 -10.05 -9.60 31.97
CA ASN A 122 -9.14 -10.61 31.44
C ASN A 122 -9.48 -11.08 30.04
N SER A 123 -10.69 -10.82 29.56
CA SER A 123 -11.08 -11.16 28.18
C SER A 123 -10.15 -10.49 27.15
N VAL A 124 -9.80 -11.21 26.09
CA VAL A 124 -8.89 -10.71 25.03
C VAL A 124 -9.68 -10.19 23.82
N TYR A 125 -10.75 -10.87 23.45
CA TYR A 125 -11.42 -10.61 22.16
C TYR A 125 -12.69 -9.77 22.27
N ALA A 126 -13.33 -9.74 23.42
CA ALA A 126 -14.56 -8.97 23.63
C ALA A 126 -14.70 -8.55 25.09
N ARG A 127 -15.08 -7.31 25.31
CA ARG A 127 -15.41 -6.75 26.64
C ARG A 127 -16.67 -5.94 26.54
N ARG A 128 -17.41 -5.87 27.65
CA ARG A 128 -18.48 -4.90 27.81
C ARG A 128 -18.04 -3.88 28.85
N ILE A 129 -17.94 -2.62 28.43
CA ILE A 129 -17.59 -1.49 29.29
C ILE A 129 -18.83 -0.59 29.35
N GLY A 130 -19.41 -0.42 30.52
CA GLY A 130 -20.72 0.19 30.68
C GLY A 130 -21.78 -0.58 29.88
N MET A 131 -22.42 0.10 28.92
CA MET A 131 -23.41 -0.52 28.02
C MET A 131 -22.85 -0.81 26.62
N THR A 132 -21.57 -0.50 26.37
CA THR A 132 -20.92 -0.64 25.06
C THR A 132 -20.15 -1.95 24.95
N ASN A 133 -20.38 -2.71 23.90
CA ASN A 133 -19.54 -3.84 23.53
C ASN A 133 -18.29 -3.34 22.81
N VAL A 134 -17.10 -3.75 23.29
CA VAL A 134 -15.81 -3.43 22.69
C VAL A 134 -15.18 -4.74 22.22
N ASN A 135 -15.08 -4.91 20.92
CA ASN A 135 -14.58 -6.11 20.27
C ASN A 135 -13.19 -5.87 19.69
N PHE A 136 -12.29 -6.86 19.84
CA PHE A 136 -10.96 -6.86 19.25
C PHE A 136 -10.85 -8.05 18.28
N ARG A 137 -10.51 -7.82 17.03
CA ARG A 137 -10.48 -8.83 15.96
C ARG A 137 -9.15 -8.85 15.25
N GLY A 138 -8.59 -10.03 15.07
CA GLY A 138 -7.38 -10.26 14.29
C GLY A 138 -7.75 -10.69 12.88
N CYS A 139 -7.29 -9.96 11.88
CA CYS A 139 -7.52 -10.23 10.47
C CYS A 139 -6.27 -10.88 9.85
N SER A 140 -5.88 -12.07 10.30
CA SER A 140 -4.80 -12.82 9.65
C SER A 140 -5.27 -13.37 8.31
N GLY A 141 -4.47 -13.11 7.28
CA GLY A 141 -4.77 -13.28 5.86
C GLY A 141 -5.57 -14.51 5.46
N THR A 142 -6.49 -14.30 4.58
CA THR A 142 -7.20 -15.32 3.81
C THR A 142 -6.21 -16.12 2.99
N THR A 143 -5.93 -17.33 3.41
CA THR A 143 -5.33 -18.31 2.50
C THR A 143 -6.46 -18.84 1.62
N VAL A 144 -6.54 -18.36 0.38
CA VAL A 144 -7.43 -18.93 -0.64
C VAL A 144 -6.87 -20.30 -1.00
N ILE A 145 -7.35 -21.35 -0.36
CA ILE A 145 -7.10 -22.74 -0.76
C ILE A 145 -8.34 -23.21 -1.51
N GLY A 146 -8.22 -23.36 -2.82
CA GLY A 146 -9.26 -23.97 -3.67
C GLY A 146 -10.53 -23.14 -3.84
N GLY A 147 -10.45 -21.79 -3.84
CA GLY A 147 -11.60 -20.92 -4.11
C GLY A 147 -12.61 -20.78 -2.96
N ILE A 148 -12.30 -21.30 -1.77
CA ILE A 148 -13.12 -21.16 -0.57
C ILE A 148 -12.42 -20.20 0.40
N GLU A 149 -13.04 -19.04 0.65
CA GLU A 149 -12.61 -18.09 1.69
C GLU A 149 -12.73 -18.74 3.07
N LYS A 150 -11.62 -19.15 3.66
CA LYS A 150 -11.55 -19.47 5.08
C LYS A 150 -11.16 -18.21 5.86
N ASP A 151 -11.98 -17.83 6.82
CA ASP A 151 -11.84 -16.78 7.85
C ASP A 151 -12.48 -15.40 7.61
N SER A 152 -13.25 -15.17 6.57
CA SER A 152 -14.12 -13.99 6.49
C SER A 152 -15.21 -13.91 7.59
N ASN A 153 -15.43 -15.00 8.33
CA ASN A 153 -16.44 -15.04 9.39
C ASN A 153 -16.11 -14.15 10.61
N GLN A 154 -14.84 -13.87 10.92
CA GLN A 154 -14.48 -12.98 12.03
C GLN A 154 -14.76 -11.50 11.72
N VAL A 155 -14.77 -11.14 10.45
CA VAL A 155 -15.08 -9.78 9.99
C VAL A 155 -16.59 -9.54 9.93
N ARG A 156 -17.43 -10.60 9.89
CA ARG A 156 -18.86 -10.51 9.57
C ARG A 156 -19.80 -10.50 10.77
N SER A 157 -19.34 -10.67 12.00
CA SER A 157 -20.23 -11.07 13.12
C SER A 157 -20.79 -9.94 13.99
N ASP A 158 -20.13 -8.78 14.10
CA ASP A 158 -20.52 -7.79 15.11
C ASP A 158 -20.92 -6.44 14.48
N PRO A 159 -22.15 -5.93 14.67
CA PRO A 159 -22.48 -4.55 14.32
C PRO A 159 -21.66 -3.58 15.19
N ALA A 160 -21.36 -2.40 14.64
CA ALA A 160 -20.59 -1.38 15.36
C ALA A 160 -21.07 0.04 14.99
N ASP A 161 -20.94 0.96 15.94
CA ASP A 161 -21.05 2.40 15.71
C ASP A 161 -19.71 3.01 15.33
N TRP A 162 -18.61 2.39 15.76
CA TRP A 162 -17.27 2.81 15.46
C TRP A 162 -16.38 1.60 15.17
N ILE A 163 -15.70 1.64 14.01
CA ILE A 163 -14.67 0.68 13.62
C ILE A 163 -13.31 1.36 13.58
N LEU A 164 -12.28 0.65 14.01
CA LEU A 164 -10.88 1.08 13.96
C LEU A 164 -10.05 -0.01 13.29
N LEU A 165 -9.09 0.39 12.45
CA LEU A 165 -8.07 -0.49 11.88
C LEU A 165 -6.69 0.02 12.28
N ASP A 166 -5.91 -0.76 13.05
CA ASP A 166 -4.52 -0.42 13.36
C ASP A 166 -3.57 -1.17 12.41
N GLU A 167 -2.47 -0.53 12.05
CA GLU A 167 -1.52 -1.00 11.04
C GLU A 167 -2.21 -1.29 9.69
N ARG A 168 -2.96 -0.30 9.18
CA ARG A 168 -3.83 -0.37 7.99
C ARG A 168 -3.14 -1.03 6.77
N ASP A 169 -1.86 -0.76 6.54
CA ASP A 169 -1.08 -1.29 5.41
C ASP A 169 -0.71 -2.77 5.54
N MET A 170 -1.10 -3.42 6.65
CA MET A 170 -0.98 -4.87 6.84
C MET A 170 -2.26 -5.62 6.47
N PHE A 171 -3.36 -4.92 6.14
CA PHE A 171 -4.62 -5.52 5.74
C PHE A 171 -4.70 -5.68 4.23
N ASP A 172 -5.36 -6.75 3.79
CA ASP A 172 -5.83 -6.87 2.42
C ASP A 172 -6.94 -5.85 2.14
N GLU A 173 -6.93 -5.22 0.96
CA GLU A 173 -7.90 -4.19 0.58
C GLU A 173 -9.35 -4.71 0.58
N ILE A 174 -9.58 -5.94 0.12
CA ILE A 174 -10.92 -6.54 0.11
C ILE A 174 -11.45 -6.64 1.54
N MET A 175 -10.62 -7.11 2.47
CA MET A 175 -10.96 -7.25 3.87
C MET A 175 -11.19 -5.88 4.53
N ALA A 176 -10.31 -4.90 4.28
CA ALA A 176 -10.44 -3.55 4.81
C ALA A 176 -11.71 -2.83 4.32
N ASN A 177 -12.22 -3.20 3.14
CA ASN A 177 -13.49 -2.70 2.63
C ASN A 177 -14.69 -3.47 3.21
N GLN A 178 -14.57 -4.77 3.46
CA GLN A 178 -15.66 -5.57 4.05
C GLN A 178 -16.02 -5.16 5.48
N VAL A 179 -15.05 -4.63 6.27
CA VAL A 179 -15.33 -4.16 7.64
C VAL A 179 -16.34 -3.01 7.68
N ASN A 180 -16.49 -2.22 6.60
CA ASN A 180 -17.49 -1.15 6.51
C ASN A 180 -18.93 -1.65 6.65
N GLN A 181 -19.20 -2.90 6.27
CA GLN A 181 -20.54 -3.49 6.41
C GLN A 181 -21.01 -3.57 7.87
N ARG A 182 -20.08 -3.45 8.85
CA ARG A 182 -20.42 -3.41 10.27
C ARG A 182 -21.15 -2.13 10.69
N LEU A 183 -20.94 -1.07 9.94
CA LEU A 183 -21.54 0.24 10.17
C LEU A 183 -22.95 0.40 9.55
N GLY A 184 -23.43 -0.60 8.80
CA GLY A 184 -24.65 -0.49 7.98
C GLY A 184 -25.94 -0.10 8.72
N ASN A 185 -26.05 -0.39 10.02
CA ASN A 185 -27.18 0.00 10.86
C ASN A 185 -26.83 1.11 11.86
N SER A 186 -25.64 1.69 11.79
CA SER A 186 -25.20 2.72 12.70
C SER A 186 -25.69 4.10 12.28
N THR A 187 -26.21 4.86 13.21
CA THR A 187 -26.51 6.29 13.04
C THR A 187 -25.29 7.18 13.25
N ILE A 188 -24.22 6.65 13.88
CA ILE A 188 -22.96 7.36 14.15
C ILE A 188 -22.00 7.17 12.98
N ASN A 189 -21.89 5.94 12.46
CA ASN A 189 -21.14 5.56 11.27
C ASN A 189 -19.70 6.11 11.27
N ARG A 190 -18.91 5.72 12.30
CA ARG A 190 -17.55 6.22 12.47
C ARG A 190 -16.51 5.18 12.07
N ARG A 191 -15.49 5.62 11.32
CA ARG A 191 -14.33 4.81 10.94
C ARG A 191 -13.02 5.55 11.22
N SER A 192 -12.04 4.85 11.80
CA SER A 192 -10.68 5.36 12.02
C SER A 192 -9.67 4.34 11.49
N ASP A 193 -8.88 4.74 10.51
CA ASP A 193 -7.76 3.97 9.97
C ASP A 193 -6.46 4.59 10.45
N MET A 194 -5.53 3.77 10.95
CA MET A 194 -4.22 4.24 11.36
C MET A 194 -3.13 3.24 10.98
N GLY A 195 -1.94 3.73 10.69
CA GLY A 195 -0.82 2.86 10.35
C GLY A 195 0.43 3.60 9.94
N THR A 196 1.51 2.82 9.85
CA THR A 196 2.79 3.25 9.32
C THR A 196 2.78 3.00 7.81
N PRO A 197 2.94 4.05 6.98
CA PRO A 197 2.85 3.92 5.53
C PRO A 197 4.00 3.08 4.97
N LYS A 198 3.71 2.22 4.01
CA LYS A 198 4.72 1.38 3.35
C LYS A 198 5.16 1.93 2.01
N LEU A 199 4.21 2.18 1.12
CA LEU A 199 4.46 2.63 -0.24
C LEU A 199 3.75 3.96 -0.52
N PRO A 200 4.36 4.84 -1.34
CA PRO A 200 3.71 6.06 -1.81
C PRO A 200 2.42 5.74 -2.56
N GLU A 201 1.40 6.55 -2.34
CA GLU A 201 0.07 6.44 -2.98
C GLU A 201 -0.61 5.07 -2.77
N ASP A 202 -0.28 4.35 -1.68
CA ASP A 202 -0.88 3.07 -1.31
C ASP A 202 -1.36 3.09 0.15
N GLY A 203 -2.31 2.23 0.50
CA GLY A 203 -2.77 2.05 1.86
C GLY A 203 -3.09 3.35 2.60
N ILE A 204 -2.48 3.53 3.77
CA ILE A 204 -2.71 4.70 4.62
C ILE A 204 -2.19 6.01 4.00
N ASP A 205 -1.14 5.95 3.17
CA ASP A 205 -0.61 7.14 2.48
C ASP A 205 -1.60 7.66 1.44
N LEU A 206 -2.19 6.78 0.63
CA LEU A 206 -3.25 7.12 -0.32
C LEU A 206 -4.49 7.68 0.40
N MET A 207 -4.89 7.06 1.51
CA MET A 207 -6.04 7.53 2.30
C MET A 207 -5.80 8.92 2.88
N TYR A 208 -4.59 9.18 3.40
CA TYR A 208 -4.20 10.51 3.87
C TYR A 208 -4.22 11.54 2.73
N GLY A 209 -3.69 11.22 1.56
CA GLY A 209 -3.74 12.10 0.38
C GLY A 209 -5.16 12.43 -0.11
N LYS A 210 -6.14 11.57 0.16
CA LYS A 210 -7.56 11.79 -0.13
C LYS A 210 -8.33 12.56 0.97
N SER A 211 -7.73 12.72 2.15
CA SER A 211 -8.29 13.42 3.33
C SER A 211 -8.06 14.93 3.28
N ASP A 212 -8.42 15.62 4.35
CA ASP A 212 -8.12 17.06 4.51
C ASP A 212 -6.64 17.36 4.82
N MET A 213 -5.79 16.34 4.99
CA MET A 213 -4.32 16.38 5.10
C MET A 213 -3.82 17.36 6.16
N ARG A 214 -4.24 17.20 7.42
CA ARG A 214 -3.78 18.05 8.52
C ARG A 214 -2.31 17.81 8.83
N ARG A 215 -1.60 18.94 9.02
CA ARG A 215 -0.20 18.99 9.44
C ARG A 215 -0.08 19.75 10.73
N TRP A 216 0.89 19.35 11.56
CA TRP A 216 1.17 20.05 12.82
C TRP A 216 1.99 21.30 12.55
N GLN A 217 1.32 22.46 12.52
CA GLN A 217 1.92 23.75 12.21
C GLN A 217 2.34 24.46 13.50
N ILE A 218 3.64 24.66 13.68
CA ILE A 218 4.23 25.27 14.88
C ILE A 218 4.47 26.76 14.61
N PRO A 219 3.81 27.67 15.35
CA PRO A 219 4.00 29.11 15.19
C PRO A 219 5.36 29.54 15.76
N CYS A 220 6.04 30.40 15.02
CA CYS A 220 7.26 31.06 15.51
C CYS A 220 6.92 32.38 16.22
N THR A 221 7.29 32.47 17.48
CA THR A 221 7.06 33.70 18.27
C THR A 221 7.87 34.90 17.78
N ASN A 222 9.01 34.67 17.09
CA ASN A 222 9.87 35.72 16.57
C ASN A 222 9.37 36.33 15.26
N CYS A 223 9.11 35.50 14.23
CA CYS A 223 8.72 36.01 12.89
C CYS A 223 7.26 35.77 12.54
N ARG A 224 6.46 35.14 13.40
CA ARG A 224 5.02 34.85 13.26
C ARG A 224 4.67 33.91 12.08
N LYS A 225 5.68 33.27 11.43
CA LYS A 225 5.47 32.24 10.42
C LYS A 225 5.38 30.87 11.09
N HIS A 226 4.89 29.87 10.35
CA HIS A 226 4.74 28.50 10.83
C HIS A 226 5.82 27.59 10.26
N THR A 227 6.16 26.54 10.99
CA THR A 227 7.08 25.47 10.59
C THR A 227 6.39 24.13 10.84
N CYS A 228 6.42 23.25 9.85
CA CYS A 228 5.97 21.86 9.96
C CYS A 228 7.20 20.94 9.93
N LEU A 229 7.47 20.25 11.05
CA LEU A 229 8.69 19.46 11.17
C LEU A 229 8.76 18.34 10.13
N GLU A 230 7.63 17.71 9.80
CA GLU A 230 7.56 16.59 8.86
C GLU A 230 7.95 16.98 7.43
N THR A 231 7.58 18.18 6.99
CA THR A 231 7.85 18.65 5.62
C THR A 231 9.17 19.36 5.46
N GLU A 232 9.73 19.86 6.55
CA GLU A 232 10.90 20.74 6.56
C GLU A 232 12.14 20.09 7.19
N PHE A 233 12.01 18.84 7.59
CA PHE A 233 13.13 18.02 8.03
C PHE A 233 14.11 17.72 6.85
N PRO A 234 15.43 17.80 7.06
CA PRO A 234 16.16 18.01 8.32
C PRO A 234 16.42 19.49 8.68
N GLN A 235 16.08 20.46 7.81
CA GLN A 235 16.44 21.87 7.95
C GLN A 235 15.78 22.56 9.16
N CYS A 236 14.69 22.00 9.68
CA CYS A 236 13.98 22.50 10.85
C CYS A 236 14.61 22.08 12.20
N ILE A 237 15.77 21.42 12.18
CA ILE A 237 16.47 21.00 13.40
C ILE A 237 17.75 21.78 13.57
N GLY A 238 17.88 22.49 14.68
CA GLY A 238 19.10 23.13 15.14
C GLY A 238 19.88 22.24 16.12
N LEU A 239 21.21 22.40 16.16
CA LEU A 239 22.09 21.72 17.09
C LEU A 239 22.85 22.72 17.97
N GLU A 240 22.89 22.47 19.27
CA GLU A 240 23.69 23.22 20.23
C GLU A 240 24.16 22.29 21.35
N ASP A 241 25.44 22.27 21.64
CA ASP A 241 26.07 21.41 22.65
C ASP A 241 25.69 19.92 22.51
N GLY A 242 25.57 19.44 21.27
CA GLY A 242 25.20 18.05 20.96
C GLY A 242 23.72 17.72 21.16
N LYS A 243 22.88 18.68 21.51
CA LYS A 243 21.43 18.52 21.65
C LYS A 243 20.70 19.08 20.45
N GLY A 244 19.69 18.34 19.96
CA GLY A 244 18.83 18.76 18.87
C GLY A 244 17.57 19.48 19.38
N PHE A 245 17.19 20.55 18.71
CA PHE A 245 15.96 21.29 19.00
C PHE A 245 15.31 21.81 17.71
N PRO A 246 14.00 21.99 17.70
CA PRO A 246 13.32 22.49 16.50
C PRO A 246 13.58 23.99 16.33
N ILE A 247 13.80 24.41 15.08
CA ILE A 247 13.99 25.81 14.69
C ILE A 247 12.99 26.22 13.60
N CYS A 248 12.67 27.49 13.58
CA CYS A 248 11.90 28.09 12.51
C CYS A 248 12.75 28.17 11.23
N ILE A 249 12.33 27.56 10.14
CA ILE A 249 13.06 27.60 8.86
C ILE A 249 13.17 29.00 8.26
N HIS A 250 12.31 29.94 8.67
CA HIS A 250 12.28 31.28 8.11
C HIS A 250 13.25 32.26 8.79
N CYS A 251 13.53 32.07 10.09
CA CYS A 251 14.37 33.01 10.84
C CYS A 251 15.38 32.37 11.77
N GLY A 252 15.46 31.03 11.84
CA GLY A 252 16.40 30.30 12.68
C GLY A 252 16.12 30.31 14.19
N ALA A 253 15.07 31.01 14.65
CA ALA A 253 14.72 31.05 16.08
C ALA A 253 14.23 29.67 16.56
N ARG A 254 14.56 29.31 17.82
CA ARG A 254 13.97 28.11 18.45
C ARG A 254 12.45 28.23 18.52
N ILE A 255 11.79 27.11 18.27
CA ILE A 255 10.33 26.98 18.37
C ILE A 255 9.97 25.84 19.32
N ASP A 256 8.79 25.93 19.91
CA ASP A 256 8.28 24.88 20.79
C ASP A 256 7.38 23.92 20.01
N ARG A 257 7.82 22.65 19.84
CA ARG A 257 7.06 21.64 19.11
C ARG A 257 5.69 21.31 19.72
N SER A 258 5.47 21.65 20.99
CA SER A 258 4.17 21.46 21.67
C SER A 258 3.15 22.55 21.32
N ALA A 259 3.60 23.74 20.93
CA ALA A 259 2.76 24.91 20.68
C ALA A 259 2.06 24.91 19.31
N GLY A 260 2.09 23.82 18.56
CA GLY A 260 1.50 23.73 17.23
C GLY A 260 -0.03 23.60 17.24
N LEU A 261 -0.58 23.61 16.05
CA LEU A 261 -2.00 23.36 15.76
C LEU A 261 -2.12 22.45 14.53
N TRP A 262 -3.16 21.61 14.50
CA TRP A 262 -3.49 20.82 13.32
C TRP A 262 -4.20 21.69 12.28
N VAL A 263 -3.54 21.96 11.16
CA VAL A 263 -4.05 22.80 10.08
C VAL A 263 -4.29 21.95 8.85
N PRO A 264 -5.54 21.91 8.29
CA PRO A 264 -5.84 21.17 7.10
C PRO A 264 -5.31 21.86 5.84
N ASP A 265 -4.67 21.11 4.93
CA ASP A 265 -4.28 21.59 3.59
C ASP A 265 -5.50 21.65 2.64
N SER A 266 -6.50 20.80 2.86
CA SER A 266 -7.70 20.65 2.03
C SER A 266 -8.98 20.62 2.87
N PRO A 267 -9.37 21.75 3.52
CA PRO A 267 -10.45 21.79 4.51
C PRO A 267 -11.83 21.38 3.97
N GLN A 268 -12.01 21.42 2.64
CA GLN A 268 -13.26 21.02 1.96
C GLN A 268 -13.49 19.50 1.92
N LYS A 269 -12.47 18.69 2.21
CA LYS A 269 -12.60 17.24 2.23
C LYS A 269 -13.31 16.78 3.51
N GLU A 270 -14.16 15.74 3.41
CA GLU A 270 -14.92 15.23 4.55
C GLU A 270 -14.07 14.39 5.52
N THR A 271 -13.17 13.57 4.98
CA THR A 271 -12.27 12.74 5.80
C THR A 271 -11.22 13.60 6.49
N VAL A 272 -11.05 13.41 7.78
CA VAL A 272 -10.02 14.07 8.59
C VAL A 272 -8.75 13.22 8.57
N GLY A 273 -7.62 13.80 8.14
CA GLY A 273 -6.36 13.09 8.04
C GLY A 273 -5.23 13.76 8.82
N TYR A 274 -4.46 12.99 9.56
CA TYR A 274 -3.31 13.46 10.33
C TYR A 274 -2.03 12.79 9.86
N TRP A 275 -0.94 13.55 9.82
CA TRP A 275 0.40 13.01 9.63
C TRP A 275 1.24 13.27 10.88
N CYS A 276 1.65 12.19 11.56
CA CYS A 276 2.39 12.24 12.82
C CYS A 276 3.75 11.54 12.69
N SER A 277 4.85 12.28 12.81
CA SER A 277 6.20 11.73 12.90
C SER A 277 6.68 11.57 14.34
N GLN A 278 7.82 10.87 14.53
CA GLN A 278 8.51 10.86 15.82
C GLN A 278 9.11 12.22 16.20
N LEU A 279 9.24 13.16 15.25
CA LEU A 279 9.74 14.51 15.52
C LEU A 279 8.85 15.27 16.52
N LEU A 280 7.55 14.93 16.57
CA LEU A 280 6.59 15.50 17.51
C LEU A 280 6.73 14.95 18.93
N ASN A 281 7.34 13.76 19.08
CA ASN A 281 7.46 13.10 20.38
C ASN A 281 8.48 13.83 21.29
N PRO A 282 8.08 14.36 22.47
CA PRO A 282 8.99 15.10 23.35
C PRO A 282 10.16 14.28 23.87
N ASN A 283 9.99 12.96 23.97
CA ASN A 283 11.02 12.04 24.46
C ASN A 283 12.04 11.65 23.36
N ARG A 284 11.80 12.05 22.11
CA ARG A 284 12.73 11.76 21.01
C ARG A 284 13.80 12.83 20.92
N ASP A 285 15.05 12.44 21.05
CA ASP A 285 16.20 13.33 20.85
C ASP A 285 16.37 13.62 19.36
N LEU A 286 16.25 14.90 19.00
CA LEU A 286 16.34 15.34 17.60
C LEU A 286 17.77 15.31 17.05
N ALA A 287 18.81 15.42 17.92
CA ALA A 287 20.19 15.22 17.49
C ALA A 287 20.45 13.76 17.09
N HIS A 288 19.86 12.81 17.82
CA HIS A 288 19.91 11.39 17.46
C HIS A 288 19.16 11.10 16.16
N VAL A 289 18.00 11.74 15.94
CA VAL A 289 17.24 11.60 14.68
C VAL A 289 18.05 12.10 13.48
N LEU A 290 18.78 13.21 13.60
CA LEU A 290 19.67 13.69 12.53
C LEU A 290 20.78 12.68 12.20
N LYS A 291 21.43 12.12 13.22
CA LYS A 291 22.47 11.09 13.01
C LYS A 291 21.92 9.83 12.34
N GLU A 292 20.75 9.37 12.78
CA GLU A 292 20.06 8.23 12.18
C GLU A 292 19.64 8.50 10.71
N PHE A 293 19.33 9.75 10.38
CA PHE A 293 19.05 10.18 9.01
C PHE A 293 20.30 10.22 8.14
N ASP A 294 21.43 10.74 8.67
CA ASP A 294 22.69 10.89 7.94
C ASP A 294 23.35 9.54 7.64
N ASP A 295 23.31 8.60 8.58
CA ASP A 295 23.81 7.22 8.40
C ASP A 295 22.86 6.19 9.05
N PRO A 296 21.76 5.82 8.37
CA PRO A 296 20.82 4.84 8.91
C PRO A 296 21.45 3.48 9.23
N ALA A 297 22.48 3.08 8.47
CA ALA A 297 23.12 1.77 8.62
C ALA A 297 23.90 1.67 9.96
N GLU A 298 24.53 2.74 10.43
CA GLU A 298 25.18 2.80 11.74
C GLU A 298 24.20 2.52 12.89
N TYR A 299 22.92 2.88 12.70
CA TYR A 299 21.84 2.67 13.68
C TYR A 299 21.02 1.40 13.44
N GLY A 300 21.51 0.50 12.57
CA GLY A 300 20.87 -0.79 12.30
C GLY A 300 19.53 -0.68 11.56
N THR A 301 19.31 0.41 10.83
CA THR A 301 18.12 0.68 10.04
C THR A 301 18.47 0.97 8.57
N SER A 302 17.50 1.23 7.74
CA SER A 302 17.67 1.68 6.36
C SER A 302 16.97 3.01 6.15
N GLU A 303 17.34 3.74 5.08
CA GLU A 303 16.63 4.96 4.68
C GLU A 303 15.11 4.73 4.58
N ALA A 304 14.71 3.61 3.96
CA ALA A 304 13.30 3.25 3.83
C ALA A 304 12.62 3.05 5.20
N GLU A 305 13.31 2.37 6.12
CA GLU A 305 12.80 2.13 7.47
C GLU A 305 12.73 3.44 8.27
N PHE A 306 13.75 4.28 8.20
CA PHE A 306 13.76 5.62 8.80
C PHE A 306 12.58 6.45 8.31
N GLN A 307 12.37 6.55 6.98
CA GLN A 307 11.26 7.32 6.42
C GLN A 307 9.91 6.80 6.91
N ARG A 308 9.72 5.49 6.98
CA ARG A 308 8.46 4.88 7.40
C ARG A 308 8.24 5.00 8.90
N THR A 309 9.21 4.62 9.71
CA THR A 309 9.01 4.46 11.17
C THR A 309 9.28 5.73 11.95
N VAL A 310 10.24 6.55 11.54
CA VAL A 310 10.55 7.83 12.20
C VAL A 310 9.70 8.95 11.63
N MET A 311 9.73 9.13 10.32
CA MET A 311 9.03 10.24 9.66
C MET A 311 7.54 9.98 9.45
N GLY A 312 7.08 8.71 9.52
CA GLY A 312 5.71 8.36 9.15
C GLY A 312 5.42 8.66 7.68
N ASN A 313 6.45 8.54 6.84
CA ASN A 313 6.36 8.84 5.41
C ASN A 313 6.49 7.58 4.57
N ALA A 314 5.66 7.46 3.55
CA ALA A 314 5.78 6.38 2.58
C ALA A 314 7.07 6.51 1.78
N TYR A 315 7.78 5.42 1.59
CA TYR A 315 9.05 5.43 0.90
C TYR A 315 9.22 4.21 -0.02
N ALA A 316 9.61 4.48 -1.25
CA ALA A 316 10.08 3.49 -2.20
C ALA A 316 11.40 3.99 -2.80
N ARG A 317 12.41 3.13 -2.89
CA ARG A 317 13.67 3.50 -3.52
C ARG A 317 13.44 3.77 -5.00
N ALA A 318 14.18 4.72 -5.56
CA ALA A 318 14.10 5.05 -6.99
C ALA A 318 14.40 3.84 -7.89
N GLU A 319 15.25 2.91 -7.43
CA GLU A 319 15.60 1.67 -8.14
C GLU A 319 14.51 0.58 -8.06
N ASP A 320 13.58 0.69 -7.12
CA ASP A 320 12.49 -0.27 -6.90
C ASP A 320 11.22 0.10 -7.70
N VAL A 321 11.14 1.30 -8.26
CA VAL A 321 10.01 1.81 -9.05
C VAL A 321 10.51 2.35 -10.38
N LEU A 322 9.89 1.92 -11.48
CA LEU A 322 10.17 2.49 -12.80
C LEU A 322 9.50 3.85 -12.96
N ARG A 323 10.23 4.80 -13.54
CA ARG A 323 9.70 6.11 -13.92
C ARG A 323 9.22 6.10 -15.36
N GLU A 324 8.18 6.86 -15.67
CA GLU A 324 7.69 7.00 -17.04
C GLU A 324 8.77 7.47 -18.00
N THR A 325 9.71 8.31 -17.55
CA THR A 325 10.85 8.77 -18.34
C THR A 325 11.78 7.64 -18.78
N GLU A 326 11.96 6.60 -17.95
CA GLU A 326 12.78 5.43 -18.28
C GLU A 326 12.09 4.57 -19.34
N VAL A 327 10.77 4.38 -19.21
CA VAL A 327 9.97 3.66 -20.22
C VAL A 327 9.91 4.45 -21.53
N LEU A 328 9.81 5.78 -21.47
CA LEU A 328 9.84 6.67 -22.64
C LEU A 328 11.15 6.55 -23.43
N GLN A 329 12.29 6.36 -22.76
CA GLN A 329 13.59 6.14 -23.42
C GLN A 329 13.64 4.86 -24.27
N CYS A 330 12.73 3.91 -24.04
CA CYS A 330 12.59 2.72 -24.86
C CYS A 330 11.88 2.97 -26.21
N CYS A 331 11.25 4.14 -26.40
CA CYS A 331 10.55 4.48 -27.63
C CYS A 331 11.53 4.68 -28.80
N THR A 332 11.12 4.17 -29.95
CA THR A 332 11.79 4.38 -31.25
C THR A 332 11.01 5.39 -32.08
N ASN A 333 11.50 5.69 -33.31
CA ASN A 333 10.76 6.51 -34.25
C ASN A 333 9.72 5.71 -35.05
N ASP A 334 9.66 4.38 -34.88
CA ASP A 334 8.78 3.51 -35.66
C ASP A 334 7.31 3.71 -35.21
N GLN A 335 6.43 3.80 -36.19
CA GLN A 335 5.00 3.83 -35.88
C GLN A 335 4.54 2.47 -35.36
N MET A 336 3.47 2.47 -34.55
CA MET A 336 2.78 1.25 -34.15
C MET A 336 2.25 0.52 -35.39
N ALA A 337 2.66 -0.73 -35.57
CA ALA A 337 2.30 -1.50 -36.77
C ALA A 337 0.80 -1.82 -36.80
N TYR A 338 0.22 -1.87 -38.01
CA TYR A 338 -1.14 -2.35 -38.23
C TYR A 338 -1.23 -3.87 -38.35
N SER A 339 -0.20 -4.50 -38.94
CA SER A 339 -0.07 -5.93 -39.14
C SER A 339 1.39 -6.32 -39.20
N HIS A 340 1.70 -7.62 -39.12
CA HIS A 340 3.05 -8.13 -39.26
C HIS A 340 3.05 -9.54 -39.85
N ASN A 341 3.88 -9.80 -40.87
CA ASN A 341 3.92 -11.09 -41.57
C ASN A 341 4.91 -12.09 -40.96
N GLY A 342 5.89 -11.62 -40.18
CA GLY A 342 6.84 -12.48 -39.48
C GLY A 342 6.25 -13.09 -38.22
N PRO A 343 6.86 -14.15 -37.66
CA PRO A 343 6.36 -14.78 -36.46
C PRO A 343 6.47 -13.80 -35.26
N CYS A 344 5.34 -13.57 -34.59
CA CYS A 344 5.27 -12.76 -33.38
C CYS A 344 4.96 -13.61 -32.14
N ALA A 345 5.30 -13.06 -31.00
CA ALA A 345 4.85 -13.46 -29.67
C ALA A 345 3.79 -12.48 -29.16
N MET A 346 2.83 -12.95 -28.37
CA MET A 346 1.85 -12.13 -27.71
C MET A 346 1.83 -12.45 -26.21
N GLY A 347 1.77 -11.39 -25.40
CA GLY A 347 1.42 -11.47 -23.98
C GLY A 347 0.12 -10.72 -23.75
N PHE A 348 -0.80 -11.25 -22.94
CA PHE A 348 -2.01 -10.52 -22.58
C PHE A 348 -2.37 -10.69 -21.12
N ASP A 349 -3.03 -9.67 -20.56
CA ASP A 349 -3.54 -9.61 -19.21
C ASP A 349 -5.05 -9.33 -19.24
N VAL A 350 -5.83 -10.09 -18.45
CA VAL A 350 -7.29 -9.99 -18.42
C VAL A 350 -7.70 -8.94 -17.39
N GLY A 351 -7.89 -7.71 -17.85
CA GLY A 351 -8.45 -6.62 -17.05
C GLY A 351 -9.99 -6.49 -17.21
N TYR A 352 -10.59 -5.66 -16.42
CA TYR A 352 -11.98 -5.25 -16.58
C TYR A 352 -12.03 -3.74 -16.82
N PRO A 353 -12.74 -3.27 -17.85
CA PRO A 353 -13.55 -4.02 -18.83
C PRO A 353 -12.78 -4.55 -20.06
N MET A 354 -11.46 -4.36 -20.16
CA MET A 354 -10.67 -4.64 -21.36
C MET A 354 -9.54 -5.62 -21.11
N ILE A 355 -9.21 -6.41 -22.14
CA ILE A 355 -8.00 -7.24 -22.18
C ILE A 355 -6.87 -6.38 -22.74
N HIS A 356 -5.70 -6.39 -22.10
CA HIS A 356 -4.50 -5.66 -22.51
C HIS A 356 -3.52 -6.61 -23.19
N ALA A 357 -3.17 -6.33 -24.44
CA ALA A 357 -2.29 -7.18 -25.24
C ALA A 357 -1.02 -6.44 -25.67
N VAL A 358 0.11 -7.15 -25.62
CA VAL A 358 1.42 -6.71 -26.09
C VAL A 358 1.91 -7.70 -27.13
N ILE A 359 2.22 -7.23 -28.34
CA ILE A 359 2.64 -8.06 -29.46
C ILE A 359 3.99 -7.59 -29.99
N GLY A 360 4.86 -8.53 -30.31
CA GLY A 360 6.18 -8.23 -30.83
C GLY A 360 7.04 -9.46 -31.05
N HIS A 361 8.34 -9.27 -31.12
CA HIS A 361 9.31 -10.34 -31.36
C HIS A 361 10.69 -10.03 -30.76
N ARG A 362 11.54 -11.05 -30.65
CA ARG A 362 12.94 -10.86 -30.28
C ARG A 362 13.74 -10.38 -31.49
N VAL A 363 14.60 -9.38 -31.30
CA VAL A 363 15.51 -8.85 -32.32
C VAL A 363 16.97 -9.18 -32.05
N GLY A 364 17.25 -9.93 -30.98
CA GLY A 364 18.58 -10.40 -30.57
C GLY A 364 18.50 -11.27 -29.31
N ASN A 365 19.64 -11.67 -28.79
CA ASN A 365 19.67 -12.61 -27.66
C ASN A 365 18.96 -12.08 -26.40
N ASP A 366 18.88 -10.78 -26.19
CA ASP A 366 18.23 -10.20 -25.02
C ASP A 366 17.60 -8.84 -25.35
N ARG A 367 17.14 -8.71 -26.62
CA ARG A 367 16.49 -7.50 -27.13
C ARG A 367 15.12 -7.84 -27.67
N TYR A 368 14.14 -7.06 -27.27
CA TYR A 368 12.73 -7.24 -27.55
C TYR A 368 12.16 -6.03 -28.25
N ARG A 369 11.39 -6.24 -29.30
CA ARG A 369 10.66 -5.18 -30.00
C ARG A 369 9.18 -5.43 -29.84
N ILE A 370 8.51 -4.51 -29.17
CA ILE A 370 7.05 -4.42 -29.14
C ILE A 370 6.63 -3.62 -30.35
N ILE A 371 5.76 -4.17 -31.18
CA ILE A 371 5.26 -3.54 -32.40
C ILE A 371 3.82 -3.09 -32.26
N ARG A 372 3.10 -3.67 -31.26
CA ARG A 372 1.71 -3.31 -30.95
C ARG A 372 1.44 -3.42 -29.46
N CYS A 373 0.86 -2.36 -28.90
CA CYS A 373 0.10 -2.37 -27.64
C CYS A 373 -1.36 -2.17 -28.01
N ALA A 374 -2.27 -2.96 -27.44
CA ALA A 374 -3.69 -2.88 -27.75
C ALA A 374 -4.54 -3.23 -26.55
N ARG A 375 -5.69 -2.57 -26.44
CA ARG A 375 -6.78 -2.92 -25.52
C ARG A 375 -7.95 -3.41 -26.35
N VAL A 376 -8.47 -4.58 -26.02
CA VAL A 376 -9.58 -5.22 -26.74
C VAL A 376 -10.72 -5.53 -25.78
N ASN A 377 -11.96 -5.58 -26.29
CA ASN A 377 -13.13 -5.72 -25.46
C ASN A 377 -13.51 -7.18 -25.18
N ASN A 378 -13.08 -8.09 -26.04
CA ASN A 378 -13.48 -9.49 -26.00
C ASN A 378 -12.41 -10.43 -26.60
N TRP A 379 -12.63 -11.73 -26.50
CA TRP A 379 -11.74 -12.77 -26.98
C TRP A 379 -11.68 -12.88 -28.51
N ASP A 380 -12.76 -12.48 -29.22
CA ASP A 380 -12.78 -12.47 -30.70
C ASP A 380 -11.86 -11.38 -31.24
N ASP A 381 -11.91 -10.17 -30.65
CA ASP A 381 -10.97 -9.10 -30.96
C ASP A 381 -9.52 -9.50 -30.70
N LEU A 382 -9.26 -10.30 -29.65
CA LEU A 382 -7.93 -10.83 -29.34
C LEU A 382 -7.49 -11.85 -30.37
N HIS A 383 -8.41 -12.71 -30.86
CA HIS A 383 -8.17 -13.63 -31.95
C HIS A 383 -7.78 -12.89 -33.24
N ASP A 384 -8.54 -11.86 -33.63
CA ASP A 384 -8.26 -11.04 -34.80
C ASP A 384 -6.86 -10.39 -34.72
N LEU A 385 -6.46 -9.92 -33.55
CA LEU A 385 -5.12 -9.41 -33.34
C LEU A 385 -4.06 -10.52 -33.55
N ALA A 386 -4.25 -11.70 -32.98
CA ALA A 386 -3.32 -12.82 -33.12
C ALA A 386 -3.10 -13.19 -34.59
N GLN A 387 -4.16 -13.24 -35.40
CA GLN A 387 -4.11 -13.50 -36.83
C GLN A 387 -3.38 -12.40 -37.59
N ARG A 388 -3.77 -11.14 -37.35
CA ARG A 388 -3.23 -9.95 -38.05
C ARG A 388 -1.71 -9.80 -37.89
N TYR A 389 -1.16 -10.22 -36.76
CA TYR A 389 0.26 -10.13 -36.46
C TYR A 389 1.00 -11.46 -36.59
N ASN A 390 0.38 -12.49 -37.18
CA ASN A 390 0.97 -13.82 -37.34
C ASN A 390 1.60 -14.34 -36.04
N VAL A 391 0.84 -14.24 -34.94
CA VAL A 391 1.26 -14.70 -33.61
C VAL A 391 1.43 -16.21 -33.63
N LYS A 392 2.54 -16.71 -33.14
CA LYS A 392 2.88 -18.15 -33.06
C LYS A 392 2.84 -18.71 -31.65
N VAL A 393 3.08 -17.84 -30.68
CA VAL A 393 3.01 -18.20 -29.27
C VAL A 393 2.36 -17.06 -28.49
N THR A 394 1.39 -17.42 -27.68
CA THR A 394 0.72 -16.53 -26.74
C THR A 394 0.88 -17.05 -25.32
N VAL A 395 1.22 -16.18 -24.40
CA VAL A 395 1.12 -16.41 -22.96
C VAL A 395 0.15 -15.40 -22.38
N GLY A 396 -0.79 -15.82 -21.57
CA GLY A 396 -1.78 -14.92 -21.00
C GLY A 396 -2.14 -15.28 -19.56
N ASP A 397 -2.73 -14.33 -18.86
CA ASP A 397 -3.21 -14.55 -17.50
C ASP A 397 -4.23 -15.69 -17.44
N ALA A 398 -3.97 -16.65 -16.58
CA ALA A 398 -4.91 -17.75 -16.36
C ALA A 398 -6.10 -17.35 -15.47
N MET A 399 -5.99 -16.26 -14.73
CA MET A 399 -7.01 -15.80 -13.78
C MET A 399 -7.55 -14.41 -14.20
N PRO A 400 -8.80 -14.08 -13.91
CA PRO A 400 -9.83 -14.89 -13.25
C PRO A 400 -10.56 -15.84 -14.20
N GLU A 401 -10.37 -15.75 -15.52
CA GLU A 401 -11.17 -16.44 -16.55
C GLU A 401 -10.51 -17.73 -17.06
N SER A 402 -10.08 -18.60 -16.16
CA SER A 402 -9.30 -19.82 -16.49
C SER A 402 -10.02 -20.78 -17.48
N HIS A 403 -11.35 -20.80 -17.53
CA HIS A 403 -12.09 -21.59 -18.51
C HIS A 403 -12.03 -20.97 -19.90
N LYS A 404 -12.24 -19.67 -20.00
CA LYS A 404 -12.25 -18.96 -21.28
C LYS A 404 -10.90 -18.99 -21.98
N ILE A 405 -9.80 -18.81 -21.26
CA ILE A 405 -8.46 -18.89 -21.87
C ILE A 405 -8.19 -20.31 -22.43
N ARG A 406 -8.66 -21.36 -21.75
CA ARG A 406 -8.51 -22.75 -22.24
C ARG A 406 -9.40 -23.03 -23.46
N GLU A 407 -10.58 -22.47 -23.52
CA GLU A 407 -11.46 -22.56 -24.68
C GLU A 407 -10.85 -21.81 -25.87
N TRP A 408 -10.42 -20.59 -25.66
CA TRP A 408 -9.74 -19.77 -26.67
C TRP A 408 -8.45 -20.43 -27.17
N ALA A 409 -7.68 -21.10 -26.30
CA ALA A 409 -6.50 -21.85 -26.68
C ALA A 409 -6.78 -22.96 -27.69
N LYS A 410 -7.94 -23.62 -27.61
CA LYS A 410 -8.36 -24.64 -28.60
C LYS A 410 -8.63 -24.01 -29.96
N THR A 411 -9.26 -22.86 -30.00
CA THR A 411 -9.51 -22.11 -31.23
C THR A 411 -8.17 -21.66 -31.87
N GLU A 412 -7.26 -21.13 -31.08
CA GLU A 412 -5.96 -20.63 -31.53
C GLU A 412 -5.03 -21.75 -32.05
N ALA A 413 -5.12 -22.95 -31.49
CA ALA A 413 -4.35 -24.10 -31.97
C ALA A 413 -4.64 -24.43 -33.43
N GLY A 414 -5.88 -24.27 -33.90
CA GLY A 414 -6.28 -24.41 -35.31
C GLY A 414 -5.64 -23.38 -36.24
N SER A 415 -5.26 -22.22 -35.70
CA SER A 415 -4.63 -21.12 -36.43
C SER A 415 -3.09 -21.13 -36.32
N GLY A 416 -2.52 -22.14 -35.65
CA GLY A 416 -1.07 -22.29 -35.48
C GLY A 416 -0.46 -21.34 -34.43
N ASN A 417 -1.25 -20.82 -33.50
CA ASN A 417 -0.84 -20.05 -32.34
C ASN A 417 -0.92 -20.95 -31.08
N ALA A 418 0.22 -21.25 -30.47
CA ALA A 418 0.28 -22.03 -29.25
C ALA A 418 0.02 -21.11 -28.03
N VAL A 419 -1.07 -21.37 -27.31
CA VAL A 419 -1.49 -20.56 -26.13
C VAL A 419 -1.14 -21.26 -24.83
N TYR A 420 -0.53 -20.52 -23.92
CA TYR A 420 -0.11 -20.99 -22.60
C TYR A 420 -0.74 -20.12 -21.50
N PRO A 421 -1.78 -20.61 -20.80
CA PRO A 421 -2.24 -19.99 -19.56
C PRO A 421 -1.13 -19.91 -18.53
N CYS A 422 -0.93 -18.74 -17.94
CA CYS A 422 0.15 -18.45 -16.99
C CYS A 422 -0.37 -18.25 -15.57
N TYR A 423 0.32 -18.86 -14.60
CA TYR A 423 0.10 -18.65 -13.17
C TYR A 423 1.34 -18.05 -12.53
N TYR A 424 1.18 -17.01 -11.72
CA TYR A 424 2.23 -16.52 -10.85
C TYR A 424 2.39 -17.41 -9.62
N SER A 425 3.62 -17.61 -9.17
CA SER A 425 3.94 -18.35 -7.95
C SER A 425 5.11 -17.66 -7.22
N ASP A 426 4.89 -17.33 -5.95
CA ASP A 426 5.95 -16.81 -5.08
C ASP A 426 6.84 -17.91 -4.50
N SER A 427 6.38 -19.17 -4.53
CA SER A 427 7.09 -20.34 -3.97
C SER A 427 7.92 -21.11 -5.00
N LEU A 428 7.82 -20.78 -6.28
CA LEU A 428 8.59 -21.45 -7.34
C LEU A 428 10.07 -21.11 -7.20
N LYS A 429 10.93 -22.13 -7.09
CA LYS A 429 12.40 -21.96 -6.93
C LYS A 429 13.13 -21.69 -8.25
N THR A 430 12.48 -21.94 -9.39
CA THR A 430 13.02 -21.70 -10.73
C THR A 430 12.30 -20.52 -11.36
N PHE A 431 12.92 -19.88 -12.36
CA PHE A 431 12.31 -18.76 -13.08
C PHE A 431 10.92 -19.11 -13.63
N ASP A 432 10.83 -20.21 -14.38
CA ASP A 432 9.58 -20.72 -14.96
C ASP A 432 9.51 -22.26 -14.95
N LYS A 433 8.30 -22.78 -15.04
CA LYS A 433 8.00 -24.21 -15.21
C LYS A 433 6.89 -24.37 -16.25
N TRP A 434 7.18 -25.10 -17.31
CA TRP A 434 6.25 -25.42 -18.39
C TRP A 434 5.73 -26.85 -18.24
N SER A 435 4.42 -27.04 -18.26
CA SER A 435 3.79 -28.35 -18.14
C SER A 435 3.44 -28.94 -19.50
N LEU A 436 3.18 -30.26 -19.54
CA LEU A 436 2.69 -30.95 -20.73
C LEU A 436 1.29 -30.51 -21.15
N ASP A 437 0.51 -29.95 -20.22
CA ASP A 437 -0.85 -29.45 -20.46
C ASP A 437 -0.87 -28.02 -21.02
N ASN A 438 0.23 -27.57 -21.59
CA ASN A 438 0.40 -26.21 -22.10
C ASN A 438 0.17 -25.10 -21.05
N ILE A 439 0.49 -25.35 -19.78
CA ILE A 439 0.43 -24.36 -18.71
C ILE A 439 1.83 -23.91 -18.35
N VAL A 440 2.00 -22.62 -18.08
CA VAL A 440 3.24 -22.08 -17.55
C VAL A 440 3.02 -21.53 -16.13
N THR A 441 3.91 -21.87 -15.21
CA THR A 441 4.01 -21.24 -13.89
C THR A 441 5.30 -20.47 -13.85
N VAL A 442 5.27 -19.22 -13.37
CA VAL A 442 6.44 -18.34 -13.33
C VAL A 442 6.63 -17.77 -11.93
N ASN A 443 7.89 -17.66 -11.48
CA ASN A 443 8.21 -16.94 -10.26
C ASN A 443 7.87 -15.46 -10.43
N ARG A 444 6.94 -14.95 -9.59
CA ARG A 444 6.42 -13.60 -9.72
C ARG A 444 7.53 -12.56 -9.60
N THR A 445 8.36 -12.64 -8.59
CA THR A 445 9.44 -11.66 -8.36
C THR A 445 10.44 -11.66 -9.52
N GLU A 446 10.88 -12.83 -9.97
CA GLU A 446 11.90 -12.94 -11.03
C GLU A 446 11.40 -12.45 -12.39
N ILE A 447 10.14 -12.66 -12.76
CA ILE A 447 9.59 -12.16 -14.04
C ILE A 447 9.41 -10.64 -14.01
N PHE A 448 9.00 -10.06 -12.88
CA PHE A 448 8.95 -8.61 -12.72
C PHE A 448 10.36 -7.99 -12.73
N ASP A 449 11.37 -8.64 -12.13
CA ASP A 449 12.77 -8.24 -12.25
C ASP A 449 13.26 -8.31 -13.70
N ALA A 450 12.87 -9.32 -14.46
CA ALA A 450 13.22 -9.44 -15.87
C ALA A 450 12.63 -8.29 -16.71
N SER A 451 11.35 -7.98 -16.52
CA SER A 451 10.70 -6.87 -17.23
C SER A 451 11.19 -5.49 -16.75
N HIS A 452 11.59 -5.35 -15.48
CA HIS A 452 12.25 -4.14 -14.98
C HIS A 452 13.58 -3.93 -15.72
N ARG A 453 14.43 -4.97 -15.80
CA ARG A 453 15.70 -4.92 -16.55
C ARG A 453 15.52 -4.69 -18.04
N MET A 454 14.40 -5.07 -18.65
CA MET A 454 14.13 -4.75 -20.06
C MET A 454 14.10 -3.23 -20.30
N VAL A 455 13.58 -2.47 -19.34
CA VAL A 455 13.49 -0.99 -19.43
C VAL A 455 14.79 -0.33 -18.99
N THR A 456 15.35 -0.72 -17.84
CA THR A 456 16.53 -0.06 -17.26
C THR A 456 17.84 -0.36 -17.99
N SER A 457 17.87 -1.40 -18.83
CA SER A 457 19.03 -1.71 -19.68
C SER A 457 18.86 -1.08 -21.07
N PRO A 458 19.70 -0.12 -21.48
CA PRO A 458 19.55 0.63 -22.71
C PRO A 458 19.44 -0.26 -23.96
N GLY A 459 18.43 -0.01 -24.79
CA GLY A 459 18.20 -0.70 -26.07
C GLY A 459 17.74 -2.15 -25.97
N ARG A 460 17.40 -2.64 -24.77
CA ARG A 460 16.90 -3.99 -24.56
C ARG A 460 15.42 -4.12 -24.89
N LEU A 461 14.62 -3.13 -24.54
CA LEU A 461 13.24 -2.97 -24.96
C LEU A 461 13.15 -1.87 -26.03
N LEU A 462 12.45 -2.16 -27.14
CA LEU A 462 12.14 -1.22 -28.19
C LEU A 462 10.63 -1.10 -28.31
N LEU A 463 10.12 0.11 -28.05
CA LEU A 463 8.70 0.44 -28.13
C LEU A 463 8.41 1.23 -29.44
N PRO A 464 7.17 1.22 -29.93
CA PRO A 464 6.74 2.17 -30.94
C PRO A 464 6.93 3.61 -30.48
N ARG A 465 6.92 4.57 -31.40
CA ARG A 465 6.94 5.98 -31.05
C ARG A 465 5.74 6.35 -30.17
N LYS A 466 5.90 7.37 -29.35
CA LYS A 466 4.88 7.88 -28.43
C LYS A 466 3.55 8.17 -29.16
N CYS A 467 2.45 7.64 -28.61
CA CYS A 467 1.06 7.87 -29.02
C CYS A 467 0.15 7.56 -27.82
N ASN A 468 -1.13 7.88 -27.90
CA ASN A 468 -2.08 7.70 -26.78
C ASN A 468 -2.05 6.30 -26.14
N GLU A 469 -1.94 5.24 -26.92
CA GLU A 469 -1.88 3.88 -26.39
C GLU A 469 -0.55 3.59 -25.67
N VAL A 470 0.55 4.16 -26.17
CA VAL A 470 1.86 4.07 -25.54
C VAL A 470 1.93 4.90 -24.25
N ASP A 471 1.21 6.02 -24.17
CA ASP A 471 1.08 6.77 -22.91
C ASP A 471 0.34 5.96 -21.84
N ILE A 472 -0.74 5.26 -22.20
CA ILE A 472 -1.43 4.34 -21.28
C ILE A 472 -0.50 3.19 -20.87
N PHE A 473 0.29 2.66 -21.81
CA PHE A 473 1.29 1.65 -21.51
C PHE A 473 2.29 2.15 -20.46
N PHE A 474 2.81 3.38 -20.58
CA PHE A 474 3.74 3.96 -19.60
C PHE A 474 3.11 4.04 -18.21
N HIS A 475 1.91 4.63 -18.11
CA HIS A 475 1.22 4.76 -16.85
C HIS A 475 1.05 3.40 -16.15
N GLN A 476 0.55 2.40 -16.86
CA GLN A 476 0.31 1.08 -16.29
C GLN A 476 1.61 0.30 -16.02
N TYR A 477 2.66 0.54 -16.82
CA TYR A 477 3.94 -0.16 -16.67
C TYR A 477 4.68 0.24 -15.40
N CYS A 478 4.54 1.48 -14.96
CA CYS A 478 5.20 2.05 -13.79
C CYS A 478 4.44 1.81 -12.46
N GLN A 479 3.26 1.18 -12.49
CA GLN A 479 2.40 1.05 -11.30
C GLN A 479 2.74 -0.16 -10.40
N THR A 480 3.99 -0.61 -10.40
CA THR A 480 4.46 -1.67 -9.50
C THR A 480 5.77 -1.28 -8.86
N ALA A 481 5.89 -1.53 -7.55
CA ALA A 481 7.11 -1.32 -6.77
C ALA A 481 7.64 -2.65 -6.22
N LYS A 482 8.97 -2.77 -6.16
CA LYS A 482 9.67 -3.85 -5.45
C LYS A 482 9.87 -3.43 -3.99
N PHE A 483 9.57 -4.28 -3.05
CA PHE A 483 9.74 -4.01 -1.63
C PHE A 483 10.14 -5.27 -0.88
N LEU A 484 10.80 -5.07 0.26
CA LEU A 484 11.18 -6.15 1.17
C LEU A 484 10.02 -6.46 2.10
N GLU A 485 9.50 -7.68 2.04
CA GLU A 485 8.48 -8.19 2.94
C GLU A 485 9.11 -9.15 3.94
N THR A 486 8.86 -8.92 5.23
CA THR A 486 9.33 -9.79 6.30
C THR A 486 8.15 -10.59 6.83
N ASP A 487 8.25 -11.91 6.82
CA ASP A 487 7.22 -12.80 7.35
C ASP A 487 7.20 -12.82 8.90
N ALA A 488 6.19 -13.45 9.48
CA ALA A 488 6.04 -13.57 10.93
C ALA A 488 7.19 -14.35 11.61
N ARG A 489 8.05 -15.02 10.84
CA ARG A 489 9.23 -15.77 11.32
C ARG A 489 10.52 -14.98 11.18
N GLY A 490 10.47 -13.73 10.69
CA GLY A 490 11.63 -12.87 10.47
C GLY A 490 12.36 -13.09 9.14
N ASN A 491 11.83 -13.93 8.23
CA ASN A 491 12.44 -14.11 6.91
C ASN A 491 12.04 -12.96 5.99
N SER A 492 13.01 -12.33 5.38
CA SER A 492 12.79 -11.20 4.46
C SER A 492 12.88 -11.65 3.02
N THR A 493 11.89 -11.30 2.20
CA THR A 493 11.81 -11.66 0.77
C THR A 493 11.37 -10.45 -0.03
N TYR A 494 12.02 -10.20 -1.18
CA TYR A 494 11.58 -9.16 -2.10
C TYR A 494 10.34 -9.62 -2.87
N ARG A 495 9.37 -8.72 -2.99
CA ARG A 495 8.14 -8.93 -3.76
C ARG A 495 7.75 -7.67 -4.54
N TYR A 496 6.99 -7.85 -5.62
CA TYR A 496 6.36 -6.75 -6.33
C TYR A 496 4.91 -6.60 -5.91
N LYS A 497 4.52 -5.36 -5.60
CA LYS A 497 3.12 -4.97 -5.38
C LYS A 497 2.72 -3.83 -6.32
N LYS A 498 1.44 -3.78 -6.61
CA LYS A 498 0.82 -2.67 -7.32
C LYS A 498 0.80 -1.43 -6.42
N ILE A 499 1.05 -0.27 -7.00
CA ILE A 499 1.03 1.02 -6.29
C ILE A 499 -0.40 1.57 -6.35
N GLY A 500 -1.06 1.68 -5.20
CA GLY A 500 -2.42 2.18 -5.09
C GLY A 500 -3.45 1.38 -5.89
N ASP A 501 -4.55 2.05 -6.28
CA ASP A 501 -5.66 1.46 -7.05
C ASP A 501 -5.45 1.51 -8.58
N LYS A 502 -4.26 1.95 -9.02
CA LYS A 502 -3.97 2.14 -10.45
C LYS A 502 -3.78 0.81 -11.15
N GLN A 503 -4.15 0.76 -12.43
CA GLN A 503 -4.03 -0.44 -13.26
C GLN A 503 -2.58 -0.71 -13.65
N ASP A 504 -2.15 -1.99 -13.65
CA ASP A 504 -0.81 -2.45 -14.04
C ASP A 504 -0.85 -3.51 -15.17
N HIS A 505 -1.95 -3.56 -15.90
CA HIS A 505 -2.22 -4.60 -16.92
C HIS A 505 -1.13 -4.69 -17.99
N TYR A 506 -0.62 -3.56 -18.49
CA TYR A 506 0.45 -3.60 -19.48
C TYR A 506 1.79 -4.09 -18.92
N ARG A 507 2.04 -3.92 -17.62
CA ARG A 507 3.20 -4.54 -16.98
C ARG A 507 3.08 -6.06 -16.98
N SER A 508 1.94 -6.60 -16.59
CA SER A 508 1.65 -8.02 -16.59
C SER A 508 1.65 -8.60 -18.01
N ALA A 509 0.99 -7.92 -18.97
CA ALA A 509 1.01 -8.32 -20.38
C ALA A 509 2.43 -8.40 -20.96
N THR A 510 3.34 -7.48 -20.55
CA THR A 510 4.75 -7.52 -20.96
C THR A 510 5.51 -8.67 -20.32
N ASN A 511 5.22 -9.04 -19.07
CA ASN A 511 5.76 -10.24 -18.43
C ASN A 511 5.38 -11.49 -19.24
N TYR A 512 4.13 -11.62 -19.65
CA TYR A 512 3.64 -12.72 -20.48
C TYR A 512 4.24 -12.71 -21.89
N PHE A 513 4.38 -11.53 -22.50
CA PHE A 513 5.09 -11.38 -23.77
C PHE A 513 6.55 -11.84 -23.68
N HIS A 514 7.26 -11.54 -22.60
CA HIS A 514 8.62 -12.03 -22.38
C HIS A 514 8.69 -13.55 -22.36
N LEU A 515 7.75 -14.22 -21.67
CA LEU A 515 7.65 -15.69 -21.65
C LEU A 515 7.34 -16.25 -23.04
N ALA A 516 6.40 -15.66 -23.79
CA ALA A 516 6.04 -16.07 -25.13
C ALA A 516 7.25 -15.98 -26.09
N CYS A 517 8.04 -14.90 -25.97
CA CYS A 517 9.27 -14.72 -26.77
C CYS A 517 10.32 -15.81 -26.55
N LYS A 518 10.36 -16.46 -25.37
CA LYS A 518 11.26 -17.59 -25.12
C LYS A 518 10.95 -18.81 -26.02
N LYS A 519 9.67 -19.00 -26.35
CA LYS A 519 9.20 -20.14 -27.17
C LYS A 519 9.28 -19.86 -28.68
N VAL A 520 9.00 -18.62 -29.11
CA VAL A 520 9.08 -18.26 -30.55
C VAL A 520 10.53 -18.24 -31.05
N GLY A 521 11.49 -17.92 -30.18
CA GLY A 521 12.89 -17.78 -30.58
C GLY A 521 13.16 -16.45 -31.32
N ILE A 522 14.30 -16.37 -32.00
CA ILE A 522 14.70 -15.22 -32.79
C ILE A 522 14.31 -15.47 -34.24
N PRO A 523 13.52 -14.58 -34.88
CA PRO A 523 13.20 -14.71 -36.31
C PRO A 523 14.47 -14.68 -37.15
N LYS A 524 14.63 -15.63 -38.09
CA LYS A 524 15.74 -15.64 -39.02
C LYS A 524 15.63 -14.46 -40.01
N THR A 525 16.73 -13.76 -40.21
CA THR A 525 16.78 -12.66 -41.21
C THR A 525 16.65 -13.23 -42.62
N GLU A 526 16.17 -12.42 -43.59
CA GLU A 526 16.07 -12.86 -44.99
C GLU A 526 17.41 -13.33 -45.59
N LYS A 527 18.54 -12.74 -45.14
CA LYS A 527 19.88 -13.21 -45.51
C LYS A 527 20.21 -14.61 -44.97
N GLN A 528 19.72 -14.93 -43.79
CA GLN A 528 19.90 -16.27 -43.20
C GLN A 528 19.02 -17.30 -43.90
N LYS A 529 17.76 -16.95 -44.22
CA LYS A 529 16.85 -17.81 -45.00
C LYS A 529 17.43 -18.12 -46.39
N LYS A 530 17.97 -17.11 -47.11
CA LYS A 530 18.62 -17.30 -48.41
C LYS A 530 19.91 -18.13 -48.35
N ARG A 531 20.62 -18.16 -47.24
CA ARG A 531 21.81 -19.04 -47.07
C ARG A 531 21.43 -20.50 -46.89
N GLU A 532 20.39 -20.80 -46.09
CA GLU A 532 19.92 -22.16 -45.89
C GLU A 532 19.30 -22.76 -47.15
N THR A 533 18.50 -22.00 -47.89
CA THR A 533 17.96 -22.43 -49.21
C THR A 533 19.07 -22.72 -50.23
N LYS A 534 20.20 -22.00 -50.18
CA LYS A 534 21.35 -22.29 -51.02
C LYS A 534 22.19 -23.49 -50.58
N GLN A 535 22.19 -23.83 -49.28
CA GLN A 535 22.85 -25.03 -48.76
C GLN A 535 22.04 -26.29 -49.06
N ASP A 536 20.71 -26.23 -48.95
CA ASP A 536 19.84 -27.38 -49.30
C ASP A 536 19.86 -27.71 -50.79
N THR A 537 20.04 -26.72 -51.66
CA THR A 537 20.20 -26.97 -53.12
C THR A 537 21.58 -27.46 -53.51
N SER A 538 22.57 -27.42 -52.63
CA SER A 538 23.93 -27.94 -52.94
C SER A 538 24.15 -29.41 -52.52
N TYR A 539 23.17 -30.06 -51.89
CA TYR A 539 23.19 -31.49 -51.56
C TYR A 539 22.37 -32.37 -52.52
N HIS A 540 21.81 -31.80 -53.60
CA HIS A 540 21.00 -32.50 -54.60
C HIS A 540 21.57 -32.38 -56.03
N LEU A 541 22.91 -32.20 -56.16
CA LEU A 541 23.61 -32.32 -57.45
C LEU A 541 24.73 -33.36 -57.35
#